data_32cd57d8164c83400e533699138ee355
#
_entry.id   32cd57d8164c83400e533699138ee355
#
_cell.length_a   1.000
_cell.length_b   1.000
_cell.length_c   1.000
_cell.angle_alpha   90.00
_cell.angle_beta   90.00
_cell.angle_gamma   90.00
#
_symmetry.space_group_name_H-M   'P 1'
#
loop_
_entity.id
_entity.type
_entity.pdbx_description
1 polymer ?
#
loop_
_entity_poly.entity_id
_entity_poly.type
_entity_poly.pdbx_seq_one_letter_code
_entity_poly.pdbx_strand_id
1 'polypeptide(L)'
;MKKQKKQPQLESQNLILYPLLPEQMNLLRDDPNELCRSLSLVPDDYAKYGEWVMLAEEQYRKMMADQEYMSFYTLWIITEKEDKHLVGYLYFLGRPSDTEAVELNGFIKPAYRRKGYMTEALNTLRGWAFANKSVTIMLAHPQRDDEIFHGLLRKSGFGHWVEHEHEKSPAVEVWCSEKKTRAMVKVGLLLGLGLGVVAGPLESADGSPH
;
A
#
# COMPACT_ATOMS: atom_id res chain seq x y z
N MET A 1 -20.49 16.81 -20.75
CA MET A 1 -19.27 16.06 -20.41
C MET A 1 -18.70 16.63 -19.11
N LYS A 2 -18.84 15.94 -17.98
CA LYS A 2 -18.16 16.34 -16.72
C LYS A 2 -16.66 16.12 -16.94
N LYS A 3 -15.83 17.18 -16.78
CA LYS A 3 -14.37 17.05 -16.80
C LYS A 3 -14.00 16.03 -15.72
N GLN A 4 -13.49 14.88 -16.15
CA GLN A 4 -12.90 13.88 -15.24
C GLN A 4 -11.81 14.57 -14.44
N LYS A 5 -11.98 14.59 -13.11
CA LYS A 5 -10.97 15.13 -12.21
C LYS A 5 -9.75 14.22 -12.32
N LYS A 6 -8.69 14.70 -12.97
CA LYS A 6 -7.41 13.99 -13.04
C LYS A 6 -6.99 13.66 -11.60
N GLN A 7 -6.86 12.38 -11.29
CA GLN A 7 -6.33 11.99 -9.99
C GLN A 7 -4.88 12.51 -9.90
N PRO A 8 -4.47 13.09 -8.77
CA PRO A 8 -3.12 13.63 -8.65
C PRO A 8 -2.10 12.48 -8.64
N GLN A 9 -1.17 12.51 -9.58
CA GLN A 9 0.03 11.69 -9.46
C GLN A 9 0.83 12.13 -8.23
N LEU A 10 1.52 11.19 -7.60
CA LEU A 10 2.39 11.47 -6.46
C LEU A 10 3.84 11.35 -6.93
N GLU A 11 4.66 12.29 -6.50
CA GLU A 11 6.07 12.30 -6.85
C GLU A 11 6.94 12.19 -5.59
N SER A 12 8.01 11.42 -5.71
CA SER A 12 9.07 11.30 -4.74
C SER A 12 10.42 11.65 -5.37
N GLN A 13 11.52 11.29 -4.77
CA GLN A 13 12.85 11.58 -5.31
C GLN A 13 13.07 10.87 -6.67
N ASN A 14 12.84 9.57 -6.73
CA ASN A 14 13.15 8.75 -7.90
C ASN A 14 11.90 8.22 -8.61
N LEU A 15 10.71 8.33 -8.01
CA LEU A 15 9.52 7.66 -8.48
C LEU A 15 8.37 8.62 -8.75
N ILE A 16 7.48 8.16 -9.65
CA ILE A 16 6.14 8.72 -9.81
C ILE A 16 5.14 7.58 -9.56
N LEU A 17 4.12 7.83 -8.74
CA LEU A 17 3.00 6.94 -8.52
C LEU A 17 1.79 7.48 -9.26
N TYR A 18 1.26 6.70 -10.21
CA TYR A 18 0.06 7.02 -10.97
C TYR A 18 -1.12 6.21 -10.44
N PRO A 19 -2.17 6.86 -9.90
CA PRO A 19 -3.42 6.16 -9.64
C PRO A 19 -4.13 5.90 -10.96
N LEU A 20 -4.40 4.65 -11.29
CA LEU A 20 -5.05 4.31 -12.54
C LEU A 20 -6.52 4.74 -12.55
N LEU A 21 -6.95 5.34 -13.64
CA LEU A 21 -8.35 5.61 -13.91
C LEU A 21 -9.08 4.31 -14.33
N PRO A 22 -10.41 4.25 -14.28
CA PRO A 22 -11.15 3.06 -14.70
C PRO A 22 -10.78 2.55 -16.08
N GLU A 23 -10.61 3.46 -17.06
CA GLU A 23 -10.22 3.12 -18.43
C GLU A 23 -8.80 2.56 -18.48
N GLN A 24 -7.90 3.07 -17.65
CA GLN A 24 -6.52 2.60 -17.54
C GLN A 24 -6.42 1.24 -16.84
N MET A 25 -7.33 0.94 -15.90
CA MET A 25 -7.46 -0.40 -15.31
C MET A 25 -7.86 -1.43 -16.37
N ASN A 26 -8.78 -1.07 -17.27
CA ASN A 26 -9.12 -1.91 -18.40
C ASN A 26 -7.93 -2.10 -19.37
N LEU A 27 -7.17 -1.04 -19.65
CA LEU A 27 -5.96 -1.17 -20.47
C LEU A 27 -4.90 -2.06 -19.80
N LEU A 28 -4.73 -1.99 -18.49
CA LEU A 28 -3.82 -2.88 -17.78
C LEU A 28 -4.19 -4.34 -17.96
N ARG A 29 -5.49 -4.65 -18.03
CA ARG A 29 -6.01 -5.99 -18.26
C ARG A 29 -5.87 -6.43 -19.72
N ASP A 30 -6.29 -5.58 -20.66
CA ASP A 30 -6.51 -5.95 -22.06
C ASP A 30 -5.28 -5.71 -22.95
N ASP A 31 -4.59 -4.59 -22.75
CA ASP A 31 -3.35 -4.20 -23.46
C ASP A 31 -2.43 -3.36 -22.54
N PRO A 32 -1.63 -4.01 -21.68
CA PRO A 32 -0.70 -3.31 -20.77
C PRO A 32 0.32 -2.43 -21.52
N ASN A 33 0.66 -2.77 -22.75
CA ASN A 33 1.57 -1.97 -23.54
C ASN A 33 0.92 -0.66 -24.03
N GLU A 34 -0.39 -0.68 -24.32
CA GLU A 34 -1.13 0.54 -24.62
C GLU A 34 -1.25 1.43 -23.35
N LEU A 35 -1.46 0.83 -22.19
CA LEU A 35 -1.38 1.57 -20.94
C LEU A 35 -0.03 2.30 -20.82
N CYS A 36 1.07 1.60 -21.05
CA CYS A 36 2.40 2.21 -20.99
C CYS A 36 2.55 3.34 -22.02
N ARG A 37 2.12 3.14 -23.25
CA ARG A 37 2.13 4.20 -24.27
C ARG A 37 1.32 5.42 -23.84
N SER A 38 0.12 5.20 -23.29
CA SER A 38 -0.78 6.28 -22.83
C SER A 38 -0.18 7.11 -21.69
N LEU A 39 0.68 6.51 -20.89
CA LEU A 39 1.39 7.14 -19.78
C LEU A 39 2.81 7.58 -20.14
N SER A 40 3.22 7.42 -21.41
CA SER A 40 4.59 7.68 -21.89
C SER A 40 5.65 6.88 -21.14
N LEU A 41 5.33 5.64 -20.79
CA LEU A 41 6.21 4.67 -20.13
C LEU A 41 6.80 3.70 -21.16
N VAL A 42 7.93 3.10 -20.81
CA VAL A 42 8.57 2.07 -21.63
C VAL A 42 7.74 0.77 -21.54
N PRO A 43 7.33 0.19 -22.68
CA PRO A 43 6.67 -1.11 -22.70
C PRO A 43 7.55 -2.22 -22.14
N ASP A 44 6.91 -3.27 -21.57
CA ASP A 44 7.58 -4.42 -21.00
C ASP A 44 6.78 -5.70 -21.28
N ASP A 45 7.35 -6.86 -21.00
CA ASP A 45 6.67 -8.15 -21.11
C ASP A 45 5.77 -8.37 -19.88
N TYR A 46 4.52 -7.89 -19.98
CA TYR A 46 3.52 -8.01 -18.91
C TYR A 46 2.86 -9.38 -18.85
N ALA A 47 3.06 -10.26 -19.83
CA ALA A 47 2.53 -11.63 -19.81
C ALA A 47 3.00 -12.43 -18.58
N LYS A 48 4.15 -12.05 -18.02
CA LYS A 48 4.72 -12.64 -16.78
C LYS A 48 3.95 -12.26 -15.50
N TYR A 49 3.06 -11.27 -15.58
CA TYR A 49 2.43 -10.67 -14.41
C TYR A 49 0.92 -10.86 -14.42
N GLY A 50 0.46 -12.08 -14.72
CA GLY A 50 -0.97 -12.43 -14.76
C GLY A 50 -1.76 -12.07 -13.49
N GLU A 51 -1.10 -12.07 -12.34
CA GLU A 51 -1.67 -11.63 -11.07
C GLU A 51 -2.12 -10.16 -11.11
N TRP A 52 -1.41 -9.30 -11.86
CA TRP A 52 -1.78 -7.88 -11.99
C TRP A 52 -3.11 -7.70 -12.72
N VAL A 53 -3.37 -8.54 -13.70
CA VAL A 53 -4.61 -8.54 -14.48
C VAL A 53 -5.80 -8.88 -13.59
N MET A 54 -5.68 -9.95 -12.79
CA MET A 54 -6.73 -10.37 -11.87
C MET A 54 -7.00 -9.30 -10.80
N LEU A 55 -5.94 -8.71 -10.25
CA LEU A 55 -6.04 -7.63 -9.28
C LEU A 55 -6.67 -6.38 -9.89
N ALA A 56 -6.30 -6.02 -11.12
CA ALA A 56 -6.88 -4.88 -11.83
C ALA A 56 -8.39 -5.04 -12.01
N GLU A 57 -8.86 -6.25 -12.38
CA GLU A 57 -10.27 -6.53 -12.53
C GLU A 57 -11.04 -6.45 -11.20
N GLU A 58 -10.47 -7.01 -10.13
CA GLU A 58 -11.08 -6.94 -8.79
C GLU A 58 -11.21 -5.49 -8.32
N GLN A 59 -10.14 -4.72 -8.42
CA GLN A 59 -10.12 -3.31 -8.00
C GLN A 59 -11.04 -2.46 -8.88
N TYR A 60 -11.09 -2.71 -10.19
CA TYR A 60 -12.02 -2.05 -11.10
C TYR A 60 -13.48 -2.25 -10.66
N ARG A 61 -13.88 -3.50 -10.33
CA ARG A 61 -15.24 -3.79 -9.85
C ARG A 61 -15.59 -3.02 -8.57
N LYS A 62 -14.64 -2.97 -7.60
CA LYS A 62 -14.80 -2.20 -6.36
C LYS A 62 -14.94 -0.69 -6.66
N MET A 63 -14.10 -0.17 -7.53
CA MET A 63 -14.10 1.24 -7.95
C MET A 63 -15.42 1.65 -8.61
N MET A 64 -15.99 0.79 -9.45
CA MET A 64 -17.28 1.05 -10.12
C MET A 64 -18.46 0.94 -9.17
N ALA A 65 -18.37 0.09 -8.15
CA ALA A 65 -19.42 -0.08 -7.14
C ALA A 65 -19.45 1.08 -6.12
N ASP A 66 -18.31 1.74 -5.85
CA ASP A 66 -18.19 2.79 -4.84
C ASP A 66 -17.29 3.93 -5.36
N GLN A 67 -17.90 4.79 -6.18
CA GLN A 67 -17.20 5.87 -6.88
C GLN A 67 -16.72 6.99 -5.94
N GLU A 68 -17.26 7.11 -4.74
CA GLU A 68 -16.82 8.08 -3.75
C GLU A 68 -15.39 7.80 -3.27
N TYR A 69 -15.03 6.51 -3.18
CA TYR A 69 -13.73 6.05 -2.69
C TYR A 69 -12.83 5.49 -3.80
N MET A 70 -13.03 5.90 -5.06
CA MET A 70 -12.25 5.40 -6.20
C MET A 70 -10.74 5.39 -5.99
N SER A 71 -10.19 6.40 -5.32
CA SER A 71 -8.76 6.51 -5.05
C SER A 71 -8.22 5.47 -4.07
N PHE A 72 -9.10 4.79 -3.32
CA PHE A 72 -8.77 3.66 -2.46
C PHE A 72 -8.95 2.31 -3.13
N TYR A 73 -9.59 2.27 -4.29
CA TYR A 73 -9.79 1.05 -5.07
C TYR A 73 -8.91 0.98 -6.32
N THR A 74 -8.07 2.00 -6.55
CA THR A 74 -7.16 2.00 -7.70
C THR A 74 -5.86 1.25 -7.42
N LEU A 75 -5.20 0.83 -8.50
CA LEU A 75 -3.80 0.49 -8.47
C LEU A 75 -2.96 1.76 -8.63
N TRP A 76 -2.08 1.99 -7.69
CA TRP A 76 -1.05 3.02 -7.77
C TRP A 76 0.18 2.41 -8.42
N ILE A 77 0.30 2.54 -9.74
CA ILE A 77 1.49 2.03 -10.45
C ILE A 77 2.70 2.89 -10.11
N ILE A 78 3.82 2.22 -9.89
CA ILE A 78 5.10 2.83 -9.51
C ILE A 78 6.00 2.86 -10.74
N THR A 79 6.52 4.04 -11.09
CA THR A 79 7.39 4.23 -12.25
C THR A 79 8.67 4.95 -11.86
N GLU A 80 9.78 4.59 -12.48
CA GLU A 80 11.02 5.37 -12.40
C GLU A 80 10.89 6.68 -13.17
N LYS A 81 11.38 7.78 -12.59
CA LYS A 81 11.35 9.10 -13.25
C LYS A 81 12.28 9.17 -14.44
N GLU A 82 13.47 8.63 -14.31
CA GLU A 82 14.54 8.73 -15.30
C GLU A 82 14.25 7.83 -16.50
N ASP A 83 14.16 6.55 -16.30
CA ASP A 83 14.04 5.57 -17.38
C ASP A 83 12.59 5.27 -17.78
N LYS A 84 11.62 5.82 -17.06
CA LYS A 84 10.17 5.66 -17.32
C LYS A 84 9.71 4.21 -17.38
N HIS A 85 10.35 3.33 -16.61
CA HIS A 85 9.91 1.95 -16.46
C HIS A 85 8.84 1.85 -15.39
N LEU A 86 7.81 1.05 -15.65
CA LEU A 86 6.88 0.61 -14.64
C LEU A 86 7.57 -0.47 -13.80
N VAL A 87 7.82 -0.18 -12.51
CA VAL A 87 8.62 -1.02 -11.62
C VAL A 87 7.79 -1.83 -10.62
N GLY A 88 6.52 -1.46 -10.41
CA GLY A 88 5.66 -2.13 -9.47
C GLY A 88 4.33 -1.43 -9.26
N TYR A 89 3.62 -1.81 -8.20
CA TYR A 89 2.38 -1.18 -7.79
C TYR A 89 2.18 -1.25 -6.27
N LEU A 90 1.33 -0.35 -5.78
CA LEU A 90 0.71 -0.38 -4.45
C LEU A 90 -0.81 -0.29 -4.62
N TYR A 91 -1.55 -0.83 -3.68
CA TYR A 91 -3.00 -0.68 -3.63
C TYR A 91 -3.53 -0.83 -2.21
N PHE A 92 -4.72 -0.31 -1.98
CA PHE A 92 -5.45 -0.58 -0.75
C PHE A 92 -6.44 -1.72 -0.98
N LEU A 93 -6.62 -2.58 0.01
CA LEU A 93 -7.56 -3.68 -0.07
C LEU A 93 -9.02 -3.19 -0.07
N GLY A 94 -9.24 -1.97 0.42
CA GLY A 94 -10.55 -1.35 0.48
C GLY A 94 -10.49 0.13 0.86
N ARG A 95 -11.68 0.74 0.98
CA ARG A 95 -11.85 2.09 1.51
C ARG A 95 -11.52 2.14 3.00
N PRO A 96 -11.31 3.35 3.59
CA PRO A 96 -11.16 3.49 5.02
C PRO A 96 -12.34 2.85 5.78
N SER A 97 -12.03 2.07 6.81
CA SER A 97 -13.01 1.50 7.73
C SER A 97 -13.62 2.56 8.65
N ASP A 98 -14.64 2.19 9.41
CA ASP A 98 -15.25 3.06 10.42
C ASP A 98 -14.25 3.46 11.53
N THR A 99 -13.15 2.70 11.66
CA THR A 99 -12.03 3.00 12.56
C THR A 99 -10.94 3.83 11.90
N GLU A 100 -11.20 4.38 10.70
CA GLU A 100 -10.28 5.20 9.94
C GLU A 100 -8.99 4.47 9.52
N ALA A 101 -9.05 3.14 9.38
CA ALA A 101 -7.94 2.32 8.94
C ALA A 101 -8.07 1.92 7.48
N VAL A 102 -6.92 1.84 6.80
CA VAL A 102 -6.78 1.25 5.46
C VAL A 102 -5.71 0.18 5.49
N GLU A 103 -5.97 -0.91 4.81
CA GLU A 103 -4.99 -1.97 4.61
C GLU A 103 -4.37 -1.84 3.22
N LEU A 104 -3.05 -1.99 3.14
CA LEU A 104 -2.32 -1.88 1.89
C LEU A 104 -1.55 -3.16 1.56
N ASN A 105 -1.34 -3.35 0.27
CA ASN A 105 -0.43 -4.35 -0.27
C ASN A 105 0.27 -3.80 -1.51
N GLY A 106 1.27 -4.52 -2.02
CA GLY A 106 1.98 -4.07 -3.20
C GLY A 106 3.09 -5.02 -3.64
N PHE A 107 3.65 -4.69 -4.78
CA PHE A 107 4.64 -5.53 -5.44
C PHE A 107 5.68 -4.67 -6.17
N ILE A 108 6.96 -5.08 -6.11
CA ILE A 108 8.03 -4.58 -6.97
C ILE A 108 8.55 -5.72 -7.83
N LYS A 109 8.64 -5.49 -9.13
CA LYS A 109 9.22 -6.43 -10.10
C LYS A 109 10.61 -6.90 -9.63
N PRO A 110 10.96 -8.18 -9.75
CA PRO A 110 12.23 -8.71 -9.26
C PRO A 110 13.46 -7.91 -9.70
N ALA A 111 13.50 -7.47 -10.96
CA ALA A 111 14.60 -6.68 -11.52
C ALA A 111 14.82 -5.32 -10.86
N TYR A 112 13.81 -4.81 -10.13
CA TYR A 112 13.84 -3.49 -9.48
C TYR A 112 13.89 -3.57 -7.95
N ARG A 113 13.98 -4.79 -7.40
CA ARG A 113 14.09 -4.99 -5.94
C ARG A 113 15.45 -4.52 -5.42
N ARG A 114 15.52 -4.28 -4.10
CA ARG A 114 16.73 -3.88 -3.36
C ARG A 114 17.28 -2.48 -3.74
N LYS A 115 16.55 -1.71 -4.53
CA LYS A 115 16.88 -0.32 -4.89
C LYS A 115 16.20 0.70 -3.95
N GLY A 116 15.43 0.26 -2.95
CA GLY A 116 14.69 1.14 -2.03
C GLY A 116 13.33 1.62 -2.56
N TYR A 117 12.95 1.25 -3.78
CA TYR A 117 11.74 1.75 -4.44
C TYR A 117 10.44 1.46 -3.70
N MET A 118 10.28 0.26 -3.12
CA MET A 118 9.07 -0.03 -2.33
C MET A 118 8.99 0.86 -1.08
N THR A 119 10.09 1.07 -0.37
CA THR A 119 10.14 1.95 0.80
C THR A 119 9.79 3.39 0.43
N GLU A 120 10.35 3.89 -0.67
CA GLU A 120 10.10 5.24 -1.18
C GLU A 120 8.62 5.39 -1.61
N ALA A 121 8.09 4.45 -2.38
CA ALA A 121 6.71 4.44 -2.83
C ALA A 121 5.72 4.36 -1.67
N LEU A 122 5.99 3.48 -0.70
CA LEU A 122 5.16 3.30 0.48
C LEU A 122 5.10 4.58 1.33
N ASN A 123 6.24 5.24 1.56
CA ASN A 123 6.28 6.51 2.29
C ASN A 123 5.50 7.62 1.56
N THR A 124 5.60 7.65 0.23
CA THR A 124 4.89 8.61 -0.62
C THR A 124 3.38 8.40 -0.55
N LEU A 125 2.93 7.15 -0.72
CA LEU A 125 1.51 6.80 -0.66
C LEU A 125 0.94 7.00 0.75
N ARG A 126 1.72 6.69 1.80
CA ARG A 126 1.35 6.96 3.20
C ARG A 126 1.10 8.45 3.45
N GLY A 127 1.97 9.32 2.92
CA GLY A 127 1.77 10.78 3.02
C GLY A 127 0.43 11.21 2.41
N TRP A 128 0.10 10.68 1.25
CA TRP A 128 -1.18 10.93 0.58
C TRP A 128 -2.36 10.38 1.39
N ALA A 129 -2.28 9.13 1.85
CA ALA A 129 -3.35 8.51 2.62
C ALA A 129 -3.65 9.30 3.90
N PHE A 130 -2.62 9.68 4.65
CA PHE A 130 -2.77 10.46 5.88
C PHE A 130 -3.18 11.93 5.66
N ALA A 131 -3.06 12.46 4.45
CA ALA A 131 -3.66 13.74 4.10
C ALA A 131 -5.19 13.64 4.00
N ASN A 132 -5.74 12.46 3.74
CA ASN A 132 -7.17 12.21 3.81
C ASN A 132 -7.63 12.20 5.29
N LYS A 133 -8.75 12.88 5.57
CA LYS A 133 -9.29 12.97 6.93
C LYS A 133 -9.86 11.66 7.45
N SER A 134 -10.28 10.78 6.54
CA SER A 134 -10.83 9.46 6.87
C SER A 134 -9.77 8.39 7.14
N VAL A 135 -8.46 8.74 7.09
CA VAL A 135 -7.37 7.79 7.32
C VAL A 135 -6.48 8.27 8.45
N THR A 136 -6.42 7.48 9.49
CA THR A 136 -5.50 7.71 10.61
C THR A 136 -4.57 6.53 10.85
N ILE A 137 -4.90 5.36 10.29
CA ILE A 137 -4.15 4.12 10.46
C ILE A 137 -3.94 3.46 9.10
N MET A 138 -2.72 3.00 8.84
CA MET A 138 -2.40 2.11 7.72
C MET A 138 -1.92 0.77 8.25
N LEU A 139 -2.47 -0.30 7.72
CA LEU A 139 -2.18 -1.68 8.10
C LEU A 139 -1.51 -2.42 6.94
N ALA A 140 -0.68 -3.39 7.27
CA ALA A 140 -0.12 -4.36 6.33
C ALA A 140 -0.03 -5.73 7.00
N HIS A 141 -0.34 -6.78 6.26
CA HIS A 141 -0.33 -8.17 6.72
C HIS A 141 0.70 -8.97 5.90
N PRO A 142 1.99 -8.88 6.20
CA PRO A 142 3.01 -9.68 5.54
C PRO A 142 2.88 -11.16 5.91
N GLN A 143 3.39 -12.03 5.04
CA GLN A 143 3.59 -13.43 5.45
C GLN A 143 4.64 -13.49 6.56
N ARG A 144 4.45 -14.40 7.51
CA ARG A 144 5.30 -14.51 8.72
C ARG A 144 6.79 -14.70 8.40
N ASP A 145 7.11 -15.37 7.31
CA ASP A 145 8.47 -15.67 6.87
C ASP A 145 9.03 -14.64 5.87
N ASP A 146 8.29 -13.58 5.54
CA ASP A 146 8.76 -12.51 4.66
C ASP A 146 9.58 -11.45 5.41
N GLU A 147 10.78 -11.84 5.85
CA GLU A 147 11.73 -10.94 6.52
C GLU A 147 12.10 -9.71 5.69
N ILE A 148 12.03 -9.82 4.36
CA ILE A 148 12.32 -8.68 3.47
C ILE A 148 11.23 -7.63 3.62
N PHE A 149 9.97 -8.05 3.60
CA PHE A 149 8.84 -7.15 3.74
C PHE A 149 8.73 -6.60 5.16
N HIS A 150 9.03 -7.42 6.20
CA HIS A 150 9.14 -6.95 7.59
C HIS A 150 10.19 -5.83 7.73
N GLY A 151 11.37 -6.04 7.18
CA GLY A 151 12.42 -5.02 7.19
C GLY A 151 12.03 -3.73 6.45
N LEU A 152 11.27 -3.86 5.37
CA LEU A 152 10.73 -2.74 4.61
C LEU A 152 9.70 -1.96 5.43
N LEU A 153 8.73 -2.63 6.04
CA LEU A 153 7.69 -2.01 6.87
C LEU A 153 8.32 -1.25 8.04
N ARG A 154 9.30 -1.87 8.72
CA ARG A 154 10.05 -1.24 9.81
C ARG A 154 10.75 0.06 9.35
N LYS A 155 11.44 0.01 8.22
CA LYS A 155 12.10 1.20 7.62
C LYS A 155 11.10 2.27 7.18
N SER A 156 9.87 1.88 6.87
CA SER A 156 8.79 2.79 6.49
C SER A 156 7.99 3.31 7.70
N GLY A 157 8.44 3.02 8.93
CA GLY A 157 7.82 3.52 10.16
C GLY A 157 6.53 2.82 10.57
N PHE A 158 6.38 1.55 10.16
CA PHE A 158 5.36 0.67 10.69
C PHE A 158 5.87 0.00 11.96
N GLY A 159 5.04 -0.01 13.00
CA GLY A 159 5.25 -0.83 14.19
C GLY A 159 4.72 -2.24 13.98
N HIS A 160 5.38 -3.22 14.59
CA HIS A 160 4.96 -4.62 14.55
C HIS A 160 3.99 -4.91 15.69
N TRP A 161 2.87 -5.52 15.38
CA TRP A 161 1.86 -5.96 16.34
C TRP A 161 1.59 -7.44 16.11
N VAL A 162 1.43 -8.20 17.18
CA VAL A 162 1.04 -9.61 17.12
C VAL A 162 -0.35 -9.71 17.69
N GLU A 163 -1.30 -10.16 16.88
CA GLU A 163 -2.64 -10.47 17.35
C GLU A 163 -2.70 -11.94 17.77
N HIS A 164 -3.06 -12.18 19.00
CA HIS A 164 -3.37 -13.51 19.51
C HIS A 164 -4.89 -13.69 19.52
N GLU A 165 -5.44 -14.17 18.42
CA GLU A 165 -6.80 -14.69 18.41
C GLU A 165 -6.81 -16.05 19.15
N HIS A 166 -7.33 -16.11 20.36
CA HIS A 166 -7.51 -17.33 21.17
C HIS A 166 -6.34 -18.33 21.14
N GLU A 167 -6.09 -19.03 22.22
CA GLU A 167 -4.99 -20.00 22.43
C GLU A 167 -4.82 -21.10 21.35
N LYS A 168 -5.71 -21.20 20.37
CA LYS A 168 -5.73 -22.24 19.32
C LYS A 168 -5.66 -21.71 17.86
N SER A 169 -5.69 -20.39 17.66
CA SER A 169 -5.57 -19.81 16.30
C SER A 169 -4.13 -19.41 16.01
N PRO A 170 -3.65 -19.58 14.76
CA PRO A 170 -2.34 -19.06 14.39
C PRO A 170 -2.32 -17.54 14.58
N ALA A 171 -1.28 -17.02 15.26
CA ALA A 171 -1.12 -15.60 15.45
C ALA A 171 -1.04 -14.88 14.08
N VAL A 172 -1.84 -13.84 13.90
CA VAL A 172 -1.81 -12.99 12.72
C VAL A 172 -0.83 -11.85 12.98
N GLU A 173 0.15 -11.68 12.08
CA GLU A 173 1.07 -10.58 12.16
C GLU A 173 0.48 -9.34 11.49
N VAL A 174 0.34 -8.27 12.26
CA VAL A 174 -0.18 -6.99 11.78
C VAL A 174 0.90 -5.93 11.94
N TRP A 175 1.16 -5.20 10.87
CA TRP A 175 2.05 -4.05 10.89
C TRP A 175 1.23 -2.78 10.72
N CYS A 176 1.46 -1.80 11.60
CA CYS A 176 0.66 -0.60 11.70
C CYS A 176 1.52 0.65 11.61
N SER A 177 1.08 1.61 10.83
CA SER A 177 1.59 2.99 10.84
C SER A 177 0.46 3.95 11.15
N GLU A 178 0.68 4.85 12.09
CA GLU A 178 -0.33 5.77 12.58
C GLU A 178 0.01 7.22 12.26
N LYS A 179 -1.03 8.02 12.01
CA LYS A 179 -0.90 9.46 11.90
C LYS A 179 -0.65 10.03 13.29
N LYS A 180 0.42 10.79 13.46
CA LYS A 180 0.90 11.34 14.75
C LYS A 180 -0.14 12.24 15.46
N THR A 181 -1.29 11.72 15.87
CA THR A 181 -2.26 12.59 16.55
C THR A 181 -3.11 11.97 17.67
N ARG A 182 -3.12 10.65 17.92
CA ARG A 182 -3.87 10.00 19.03
C ARG A 182 -3.92 8.47 18.90
N ALA A 183 -2.79 7.85 18.84
CA ALA A 183 -2.66 6.54 18.23
C ALA A 183 -2.99 5.32 19.10
N MET A 184 -2.57 5.27 20.33
CA MET A 184 -2.58 4.00 21.12
C MET A 184 -3.97 3.42 21.45
N VAL A 185 -5.01 4.24 21.52
CA VAL A 185 -6.36 3.78 21.90
C VAL A 185 -7.11 3.15 20.72
N LYS A 186 -6.82 3.62 19.49
CA LYS A 186 -7.56 3.19 18.29
C LYS A 186 -7.18 1.79 17.81
N VAL A 187 -5.90 1.41 17.89
CA VAL A 187 -5.45 0.08 17.39
C VAL A 187 -6.03 -1.05 18.23
N GLY A 188 -6.06 -0.91 19.55
CA GLY A 188 -6.69 -1.91 20.43
C GLY A 188 -8.19 -2.10 20.16
N LEU A 189 -8.90 -1.03 19.76
CA LEU A 189 -10.31 -1.08 19.37
C LEU A 189 -10.52 -1.73 17.99
N LEU A 190 -9.57 -1.54 17.08
CA LEU A 190 -9.63 -2.04 15.72
C LEU A 190 -9.47 -3.56 15.64
N LEU A 191 -8.63 -4.09 16.49
CA LEU A 191 -8.31 -5.51 16.54
C LEU A 191 -9.31 -6.31 17.43
N GLY A 192 -10.37 -5.67 17.96
CA GLY A 192 -11.36 -6.34 18.80
C GLY A 192 -10.82 -6.78 20.16
N LEU A 193 -9.64 -6.28 20.54
CA LEU A 193 -8.97 -6.64 21.79
C LEU A 193 -9.72 -5.99 22.96
N GLY A 194 -10.50 -6.77 23.69
CA GLY A 194 -10.97 -6.42 25.02
C GLY A 194 -9.78 -6.04 25.91
N LEU A 195 -9.92 -4.92 26.63
CA LEU A 195 -8.97 -4.33 27.57
C LEU A 195 -8.11 -5.41 28.29
N GLY A 196 -6.90 -5.67 27.82
CA GLY A 196 -5.99 -6.65 28.40
C GLY A 196 -4.60 -6.72 27.76
N VAL A 197 -4.38 -6.07 26.62
CA VAL A 197 -3.06 -6.13 25.97
C VAL A 197 -2.25 -4.89 26.33
N VAL A 198 -1.24 -5.07 27.15
CA VAL A 198 -0.17 -4.09 27.37
C VAL A 198 0.79 -4.22 26.21
N ALA A 199 0.54 -3.48 25.14
CA ALA A 199 1.51 -3.31 24.07
C ALA A 199 2.43 -2.12 24.44
N GLY A 200 3.61 -2.42 24.96
CA GLY A 200 4.68 -1.44 25.05
C GLY A 200 5.40 -1.31 23.70
N PRO A 201 5.83 -0.11 23.30
CA PRO A 201 6.78 0.00 22.21
C PRO A 201 8.06 -0.76 22.59
N LEU A 202 8.58 -1.59 21.68
CA LEU A 202 9.90 -2.17 21.84
C LEU A 202 10.90 -1.01 21.87
N GLU A 203 11.53 -0.80 23.03
CA GLU A 203 12.62 0.14 23.20
C GLU A 203 13.70 -0.12 22.13
N SER A 204 14.11 0.95 21.48
CA SER A 204 15.34 0.96 20.70
C SER A 204 16.50 0.57 21.63
N ALA A 205 17.06 -0.62 21.41
CA ALA A 205 18.30 -1.03 22.05
C ALA A 205 19.45 -0.14 21.48
N ASP A 206 19.63 1.01 22.09
CA ASP A 206 20.84 1.82 21.94
C ASP A 206 21.79 1.39 23.06
N GLY A 207 22.53 0.31 22.80
CA GLY A 207 23.57 -0.23 23.65
C GLY A 207 24.92 0.26 23.18
N SER A 208 25.35 1.41 23.64
CA SER A 208 26.77 1.78 23.60
C SER A 208 27.50 1.09 24.77
N PRO A 209 28.56 0.32 24.50
CA PRO A 209 29.42 -0.16 25.58
C PRO A 209 30.48 0.90 25.92
N HIS A 210 30.68 1.09 27.18
CA HIS A 210 31.92 1.70 27.75
C HIS A 210 33.08 0.73 27.61
#